data_4643cf06b88dc8a5acb609074d22f957
#
_entry.id   4643cf06b88dc8a5acb609074d22f957
#
_cell.length_a   1.000
_cell.length_b   1.000
_cell.length_c   1.000
_cell.angle_alpha   90.00
_cell.angle_beta   90.00
_cell.angle_gamma   90.00
#
_symmetry.space_group_name_H-M   'P 1'
#
loop_
_entity.id
_entity.type
_entity.pdbx_description
1 polymer ?
#
loop_
_entity_poly.entity_id
_entity_poly.type
_entity_poly.pdbx_seq_one_letter_code
_entity_poly.pdbx_strand_id
1 'polypeptide(L)'
;WEGGAQDQLQGQIASAKIPLSRMISPALYWVMTGDDFSLDINNPNEPKVLVVGNNPDRQNIYSAALGLYNSRIVKLINKKKQLKSSVIIDELPTIYFRGLDNLIATARSNKVAVCLGFQDFSQLTRDYGDKESKVIQNTVGNVFSGQVVGETAKTLSERFGKVLQQRQSMTINRNDKSTSISTQMDSLIPASKISNLTQGMFVGAVSDNFDERIEQKIFHAEIIVNSAKVSAEMKAYQPIPVIVDFINEDGSDNLEETIEFNYRKVKLEIRSLVDYEIERIKQMQKKYIISINGPVIKAKGDGDFAMHDIVHISDEKILGEVIKLTGDIATIQVY
;
A
#
# COMPACT_ATOMS: atom_id res chain seq x y z
N TRP A 1 -15.57 -17.84 24.44
CA TRP A 1 -14.17 -18.32 24.61
C TRP A 1 -13.95 -19.07 25.92
N GLU A 2 -14.95 -19.73 26.42
CA GLU A 2 -14.88 -20.52 27.66
C GLU A 2 -14.25 -21.93 27.48
N GLY A 3 -13.73 -22.24 26.30
CA GLY A 3 -13.32 -23.59 25.94
C GLY A 3 -11.83 -23.87 25.85
N GLY A 4 -10.99 -23.37 26.74
CA GLY A 4 -9.60 -23.91 26.92
C GLY A 4 -8.55 -23.52 25.88
N ALA A 5 -8.79 -22.56 24.96
CA ALA A 5 -7.86 -22.11 23.94
C ALA A 5 -7.09 -20.82 24.32
N GLN A 6 -6.82 -20.59 25.58
CA GLN A 6 -6.12 -19.38 26.06
C GLN A 6 -4.74 -19.20 25.42
N ASP A 7 -3.97 -20.26 25.26
CA ASP A 7 -2.64 -20.21 24.66
C ASP A 7 -2.72 -19.82 23.16
N GLN A 8 -3.71 -20.34 22.45
CA GLN A 8 -3.95 -19.98 21.05
C GLN A 8 -4.39 -18.52 20.91
N LEU A 9 -5.24 -18.03 21.79
CA LEU A 9 -5.67 -16.64 21.82
C LEU A 9 -4.49 -15.71 22.14
N GLN A 10 -3.65 -16.04 23.12
CA GLN A 10 -2.45 -15.28 23.42
C GLN A 10 -1.48 -15.22 22.24
N GLY A 11 -1.30 -16.35 21.53
CA GLY A 11 -0.51 -16.40 20.30
C GLY A 11 -1.04 -15.49 19.20
N GLN A 12 -2.36 -15.47 18.99
CA GLN A 12 -3.02 -14.59 18.02
C GLN A 12 -2.89 -13.11 18.39
N ILE A 13 -3.10 -12.77 19.67
CA ILE A 13 -2.93 -11.41 20.19
C ILE A 13 -1.47 -10.96 20.02
N ALA A 14 -0.50 -11.80 20.36
CA ALA A 14 0.92 -11.48 20.21
C ALA A 14 1.28 -11.24 18.73
N SER A 15 0.79 -12.09 17.83
CA SER A 15 0.99 -11.95 16.38
C SER A 15 0.43 -10.65 15.80
N ALA A 16 -0.67 -10.15 16.34
CA ALA A 16 -1.24 -8.86 15.98
C ALA A 16 -0.51 -7.69 16.64
N LYS A 17 -0.14 -7.83 17.92
CA LYS A 17 0.46 -6.77 18.73
C LYS A 17 1.87 -6.38 18.25
N ILE A 18 2.68 -7.35 17.82
CA ILE A 18 4.07 -7.10 17.39
C ILE A 18 4.12 -6.16 16.19
N PRO A 19 3.44 -6.41 15.04
CA PRO A 19 3.45 -5.47 13.92
C PRO A 19 2.79 -4.13 14.24
N LEU A 20 1.69 -4.12 15.02
CA LEU A 20 1.01 -2.88 15.41
C LEU A 20 1.87 -2.01 16.35
N SER A 21 2.71 -2.60 17.20
CA SER A 21 3.59 -1.84 18.08
C SER A 21 4.59 -0.95 17.33
N ARG A 22 4.94 -1.30 16.10
CA ARG A 22 5.81 -0.49 15.24
C ARG A 22 5.14 0.82 14.80
N MET A 23 3.81 0.86 14.78
CA MET A 23 3.04 2.05 14.43
C MET A 23 2.77 2.98 15.63
N ILE A 24 3.21 2.60 16.83
CA ILE A 24 3.01 3.39 18.05
C ILE A 24 4.13 4.43 18.16
N SER A 25 3.90 5.60 17.57
CA SER A 25 4.78 6.77 17.76
C SER A 25 3.95 8.06 17.71
N PRO A 26 4.37 9.12 18.43
CA PRO A 26 3.66 10.40 18.42
C PRO A 26 3.47 10.96 17.00
N ALA A 27 4.50 10.93 16.15
CA ALA A 27 4.44 11.41 14.78
C ALA A 27 3.45 10.63 13.90
N LEU A 28 3.39 9.29 14.02
CA LEU A 28 2.41 8.50 13.29
C LEU A 28 0.99 8.74 13.79
N TYR A 29 0.78 8.90 15.10
CA TYR A 29 -0.53 9.26 15.64
C TYR A 29 -1.00 10.59 15.09
N TRP A 30 -0.12 11.60 15.01
CA TRP A 30 -0.44 12.90 14.42
C TRP A 30 -0.95 12.75 13.00
N VAL A 31 -0.21 12.06 12.13
CA VAL A 31 -0.56 11.87 10.72
C VAL A 31 -1.81 11.00 10.54
N MET A 32 -1.97 9.94 11.33
CA MET A 32 -3.05 8.97 11.18
C MET A 32 -4.37 9.40 11.81
N THR A 33 -4.37 10.36 12.72
CA THR A 33 -5.58 10.93 13.35
C THR A 33 -6.03 12.24 12.72
N GLY A 34 -5.25 12.81 11.78
CA GLY A 34 -5.64 13.98 10.99
C GLY A 34 -6.70 13.64 9.93
N ASP A 35 -7.48 14.63 9.52
CA ASP A 35 -8.47 14.57 8.45
C ASP A 35 -8.45 15.88 7.63
N ASP A 36 -7.26 16.30 7.21
CA ASP A 36 -7.03 17.57 6.54
C ASP A 36 -7.40 17.53 5.05
N PHE A 37 -7.36 16.35 4.44
CA PHE A 37 -7.70 16.15 3.03
C PHE A 37 -8.15 14.72 2.71
N SER A 38 -8.90 14.58 1.62
CA SER A 38 -9.31 13.25 1.14
C SER A 38 -8.25 12.63 0.25
N LEU A 39 -8.06 11.29 0.35
CA LEU A 39 -7.15 10.52 -0.49
C LEU A 39 -7.70 10.25 -1.91
N ASP A 40 -8.87 10.76 -2.25
CA ASP A 40 -9.48 10.67 -3.59
C ASP A 40 -8.86 11.75 -4.51
N ILE A 41 -7.59 11.57 -4.84
CA ILE A 41 -6.74 12.61 -5.47
C ILE A 41 -7.14 12.96 -6.90
N ASN A 42 -7.78 12.05 -7.64
CA ASN A 42 -8.23 12.28 -9.01
C ASN A 42 -9.74 12.55 -9.12
N ASN A 43 -10.36 12.98 -8.03
CA ASN A 43 -11.75 13.41 -8.00
C ASN A 43 -11.96 14.63 -8.90
N PRO A 44 -12.90 14.60 -9.85
CA PRO A 44 -13.15 15.73 -10.74
C PRO A 44 -13.50 17.05 -10.04
N ASN A 45 -14.14 16.97 -8.87
CA ASN A 45 -14.57 18.14 -8.12
C ASN A 45 -13.44 18.76 -7.27
N GLU A 46 -12.42 17.96 -6.93
CA GLU A 46 -11.34 18.38 -6.05
C GLU A 46 -10.04 17.65 -6.41
N PRO A 47 -9.46 17.93 -7.59
CA PRO A 47 -8.22 17.28 -8.01
C PRO A 47 -7.04 17.74 -7.17
N LYS A 48 -6.16 16.79 -6.81
CA LYS A 48 -5.01 17.05 -5.94
C LYS A 48 -3.73 16.47 -6.52
N VAL A 49 -2.61 17.03 -6.10
CA VAL A 49 -1.28 16.43 -6.23
C VAL A 49 -0.84 16.03 -4.82
N LEU A 50 -0.55 14.75 -4.64
CA LEU A 50 -0.06 14.22 -3.38
C LEU A 50 1.39 13.78 -3.55
N VAL A 51 2.27 14.33 -2.72
CA VAL A 51 3.67 13.92 -2.63
C VAL A 51 3.88 13.25 -1.27
N VAL A 52 4.38 12.01 -1.31
CA VAL A 52 4.62 11.21 -0.11
C VAL A 52 6.12 10.91 -0.02
N GLY A 53 6.76 11.42 1.02
CA GLY A 53 8.17 11.18 1.30
C GLY A 53 8.37 10.00 2.27
N ASN A 54 9.50 9.30 2.13
CA ASN A 54 9.95 8.28 3.07
C ASN A 54 11.25 8.75 3.74
N ASN A 55 11.42 8.41 5.01
CA ASN A 55 12.67 8.67 5.75
C ASN A 55 13.46 7.35 5.86
N PRO A 56 14.64 7.25 5.24
CA PRO A 56 15.44 6.03 5.27
C PRO A 56 15.85 5.59 6.68
N ASP A 57 16.08 6.52 7.61
CA ASP A 57 16.48 6.22 8.98
C ASP A 57 15.36 5.56 9.79
N ARG A 58 14.10 5.77 9.40
CA ARG A 58 12.90 5.26 10.05
C ARG A 58 12.03 4.39 9.14
N GLN A 59 12.60 3.87 8.08
CA GLN A 59 11.89 3.08 7.06
C GLN A 59 11.07 1.94 7.67
N ASN A 60 11.62 1.20 8.64
CA ASN A 60 10.93 0.07 9.29
C ASN A 60 9.64 0.48 10.03
N ILE A 61 9.54 1.74 10.44
CA ILE A 61 8.37 2.28 11.13
C ILE A 61 7.38 2.83 10.11
N TYR A 62 7.87 3.64 9.17
CA TYR A 62 7.02 4.37 8.24
C TYR A 62 6.51 3.52 7.08
N SER A 63 7.23 2.46 6.68
CA SER A 63 6.81 1.58 5.59
C SER A 63 5.43 0.95 5.80
N ALA A 64 5.06 0.64 7.05
CA ALA A 64 3.74 0.10 7.36
C ALA A 64 2.62 1.13 7.12
N ALA A 65 2.82 2.37 7.58
CA ALA A 65 1.88 3.48 7.37
C ALA A 65 1.79 3.84 5.88
N LEU A 66 2.95 3.98 5.20
CA LEU A 66 3.01 4.26 3.77
C LEU A 66 2.33 3.16 2.94
N GLY A 67 2.53 1.89 3.29
CA GLY A 67 1.87 0.77 2.65
C GLY A 67 0.34 0.83 2.79
N LEU A 68 -0.17 1.25 3.95
CA LEU A 68 -1.60 1.46 4.18
C LEU A 68 -2.16 2.59 3.31
N TYR A 69 -1.52 3.76 3.30
CA TYR A 69 -1.89 4.89 2.45
C TYR A 69 -1.88 4.51 0.97
N ASN A 70 -0.79 3.91 0.49
CA ASN A 70 -0.64 3.50 -0.91
C ASN A 70 -1.72 2.49 -1.31
N SER A 71 -2.00 1.50 -0.48
CA SER A 71 -3.06 0.51 -0.74
C SER A 71 -4.45 1.16 -0.80
N ARG A 72 -4.70 2.21 -0.01
CA ARG A 72 -5.95 2.96 -0.06
C ARG A 72 -6.04 3.85 -1.29
N ILE A 73 -4.97 4.58 -1.61
CA ILE A 73 -4.88 5.47 -2.77
C ILE A 73 -5.11 4.67 -4.06
N VAL A 74 -4.42 3.54 -4.25
CA VAL A 74 -4.59 2.66 -5.43
C VAL A 74 -6.05 2.28 -5.66
N LYS A 75 -6.79 1.97 -4.60
CA LYS A 75 -8.23 1.64 -4.70
C LYS A 75 -9.10 2.85 -5.06
N LEU A 76 -8.72 4.04 -4.64
CA LEU A 76 -9.49 5.26 -4.89
C LEU A 76 -9.26 5.79 -6.30
N ILE A 77 -8.02 5.84 -6.77
CA ILE A 77 -7.68 6.36 -8.10
C ILE A 77 -8.09 5.44 -9.25
N ASN A 78 -8.15 4.12 -9.01
CA ASN A 78 -8.44 3.12 -10.03
C ASN A 78 -9.95 2.90 -10.19
N LYS A 79 -10.69 3.97 -10.40
CA LYS A 79 -12.15 3.97 -10.59
C LYS A 79 -12.53 4.61 -11.92
N LYS A 80 -13.71 4.24 -12.43
CA LYS A 80 -14.32 4.89 -13.61
C LYS A 80 -14.80 6.31 -13.25
N LYS A 81 -14.86 7.17 -14.27
CA LYS A 81 -15.36 8.57 -14.17
C LYS A 81 -14.48 9.50 -13.33
N GLN A 82 -13.25 9.11 -13.06
CA GLN A 82 -12.25 9.98 -12.42
C GLN A 82 -11.41 10.70 -13.47
N LEU A 83 -10.68 11.74 -13.06
CA LEU A 83 -9.73 12.43 -13.93
C LEU A 83 -8.57 11.51 -14.32
N LYS A 84 -7.96 11.80 -15.47
CA LYS A 84 -6.67 11.20 -15.82
C LYS A 84 -5.67 11.49 -14.72
N SER A 85 -4.93 10.48 -14.29
CA SER A 85 -3.97 10.61 -13.19
C SER A 85 -2.72 9.80 -13.44
N SER A 86 -1.67 10.07 -12.66
CA SER A 86 -0.44 9.30 -12.69
C SER A 86 -0.01 8.91 -11.27
N VAL A 87 0.57 7.74 -11.15
CA VAL A 87 1.25 7.25 -9.95
C VAL A 87 2.72 7.10 -10.29
N ILE A 88 3.56 7.87 -9.64
CA ILE A 88 5.02 7.84 -9.85
C ILE A 88 5.63 7.36 -8.55
N ILE A 89 6.31 6.22 -8.60
CA ILE A 89 6.99 5.62 -7.44
C ILE A 89 8.48 5.54 -7.75
N ASP A 90 9.24 6.34 -7.05
CA ASP A 90 10.69 6.24 -7.07
C ASP A 90 11.15 5.25 -6.00
N GLU A 91 12.14 4.43 -6.29
CA GLU A 91 12.69 3.39 -5.43
C GLU A 91 11.62 2.41 -4.92
N LEU A 92 10.86 1.81 -5.85
CA LEU A 92 9.73 0.90 -5.57
C LEU A 92 10.03 -0.17 -4.50
N PRO A 93 11.20 -0.83 -4.45
CA PRO A 93 11.49 -1.85 -3.44
C PRO A 93 11.48 -1.35 -2.00
N THR A 94 11.61 -0.05 -1.76
CA THR A 94 11.57 0.52 -0.41
C THR A 94 10.17 0.64 0.16
N ILE A 95 9.15 0.52 -0.69
CA ILE A 95 7.74 0.70 -0.32
C ILE A 95 6.93 -0.46 -0.86
N TYR A 96 6.58 -1.42 0.00
CA TYR A 96 5.65 -2.48 -0.38
C TYR A 96 4.21 -2.02 -0.16
N PHE A 97 3.34 -2.21 -1.16
CA PHE A 97 1.91 -2.08 -0.99
C PHE A 97 1.13 -3.07 -1.85
N ARG A 98 0.13 -3.65 -1.24
CA ARG A 98 -0.66 -4.71 -1.83
C ARG A 98 -1.53 -4.19 -2.98
N GLY A 99 -1.53 -4.91 -4.10
CA GLY A 99 -2.43 -4.66 -5.23
C GLY A 99 -1.84 -3.75 -6.31
N LEU A 100 -0.51 -3.52 -6.30
CA LEU A 100 0.19 -2.79 -7.35
C LEU A 100 0.09 -3.52 -8.70
N ASP A 101 0.23 -4.82 -8.70
CA ASP A 101 0.05 -5.69 -9.87
C ASP A 101 -1.33 -5.52 -10.51
N ASN A 102 -2.38 -5.51 -9.69
CA ASN A 102 -3.75 -5.27 -10.15
C ASN A 102 -3.94 -3.84 -10.68
N LEU A 103 -3.34 -2.83 -10.02
CA LEU A 103 -3.37 -1.47 -10.54
C LEU A 103 -2.77 -1.43 -11.95
N ILE A 104 -1.57 -1.96 -12.16
CA ILE A 104 -0.88 -1.94 -13.46
C ILE A 104 -1.73 -2.63 -14.53
N ALA A 105 -2.33 -3.76 -14.21
CA ALA A 105 -3.16 -4.52 -15.13
C ALA A 105 -4.46 -3.79 -15.55
N THR A 106 -5.04 -2.98 -14.66
CA THR A 106 -6.37 -2.37 -14.86
C THR A 106 -6.33 -0.85 -15.05
N ALA A 107 -5.23 -0.19 -14.73
CA ALA A 107 -5.04 1.26 -14.74
C ALA A 107 -5.37 1.91 -16.08
N ARG A 108 -5.04 1.23 -17.20
CA ARG A 108 -5.28 1.71 -18.56
C ARG A 108 -6.76 2.05 -18.81
N SER A 109 -7.68 1.18 -18.39
CA SER A 109 -9.12 1.38 -18.57
C SER A 109 -9.67 2.56 -17.76
N ASN A 110 -8.97 2.93 -16.68
CA ASN A 110 -9.31 4.02 -15.78
C ASN A 110 -8.47 5.28 -16.00
N LYS A 111 -7.64 5.29 -17.07
CA LYS A 111 -6.78 6.41 -17.47
C LYS A 111 -5.76 6.81 -16.39
N VAL A 112 -5.23 5.82 -15.70
CA VAL A 112 -4.16 5.99 -14.71
C VAL A 112 -2.83 5.52 -15.32
N ALA A 113 -1.86 6.41 -15.43
CA ALA A 113 -0.50 6.07 -15.80
C ALA A 113 0.29 5.64 -14.55
N VAL A 114 1.11 4.61 -14.70
CA VAL A 114 1.96 4.12 -13.60
C VAL A 114 3.42 4.15 -14.04
N CYS A 115 4.26 4.83 -13.28
CA CYS A 115 5.71 4.90 -13.48
C CYS A 115 6.40 4.34 -12.23
N LEU A 116 7.23 3.30 -12.43
CA LEU A 116 7.93 2.60 -11.37
C LEU A 116 9.43 2.73 -11.58
N GLY A 117 10.13 3.34 -10.63
CA GLY A 117 11.58 3.45 -10.58
C GLY A 117 12.17 2.43 -9.60
N PHE A 118 13.24 1.73 -10.00
CA PHE A 118 14.03 0.85 -9.15
C PHE A 118 15.37 0.50 -9.82
N GLN A 119 16.29 -0.04 -9.05
CA GLN A 119 17.68 -0.24 -9.52
C GLN A 119 17.89 -1.64 -10.09
N ASP A 120 17.25 -2.67 -9.54
CA ASP A 120 17.49 -4.06 -9.93
C ASP A 120 16.25 -4.94 -9.74
N PHE A 121 16.05 -5.91 -10.65
CA PHE A 121 14.95 -6.87 -10.55
C PHE A 121 15.05 -7.82 -9.36
N SER A 122 16.26 -8.09 -8.86
CA SER A 122 16.43 -8.93 -7.69
C SER A 122 15.89 -8.28 -6.42
N GLN A 123 16.03 -6.96 -6.28
CA GLN A 123 15.41 -6.21 -5.18
C GLN A 123 13.89 -6.29 -5.25
N LEU A 124 13.33 -6.11 -6.45
CA LEU A 124 11.89 -6.23 -6.65
C LEU A 124 11.38 -7.64 -6.29
N THR A 125 12.11 -8.67 -6.70
CA THR A 125 11.77 -10.06 -6.39
C THR A 125 11.88 -10.37 -4.89
N ARG A 126 12.88 -9.83 -4.21
CA ARG A 126 13.05 -10.00 -2.75
C ARG A 126 11.84 -9.44 -1.99
N ASP A 127 11.34 -8.27 -2.37
CA ASP A 127 10.39 -7.51 -1.57
C ASP A 127 8.92 -7.78 -1.98
N TYR A 128 8.67 -8.11 -3.25
CA TYR A 128 7.35 -8.45 -3.78
C TYR A 128 7.13 -9.96 -4.01
N GLY A 129 8.19 -10.76 -3.92
CA GLY A 129 8.17 -12.19 -4.23
C GLY A 129 8.19 -12.46 -5.74
N ASP A 130 8.50 -13.71 -6.12
CA ASP A 130 8.69 -14.12 -7.52
C ASP A 130 7.46 -13.90 -8.39
N LYS A 131 6.26 -14.22 -7.88
CA LYS A 131 5.02 -14.15 -8.66
C LYS A 131 4.64 -12.72 -8.99
N GLU A 132 4.58 -11.86 -7.98
CA GLU A 132 4.16 -10.46 -8.12
C GLU A 132 5.19 -9.66 -8.93
N SER A 133 6.48 -9.86 -8.66
CA SER A 133 7.58 -9.27 -9.43
C SER A 133 7.50 -9.62 -10.93
N LYS A 134 7.25 -10.88 -11.28
CA LYS A 134 7.08 -11.30 -12.68
C LYS A 134 5.84 -10.71 -13.34
N VAL A 135 4.72 -10.58 -12.61
CA VAL A 135 3.53 -9.90 -13.13
C VAL A 135 3.83 -8.44 -13.43
N ILE A 136 4.47 -7.72 -12.51
CA ILE A 136 4.87 -6.32 -12.71
C ILE A 136 5.76 -6.21 -13.97
N GLN A 137 6.83 -7.00 -14.05
CA GLN A 137 7.77 -6.98 -15.17
C GLN A 137 7.11 -7.27 -16.53
N ASN A 138 6.17 -8.20 -16.58
CA ASN A 138 5.52 -8.61 -17.84
C ASN A 138 4.38 -7.68 -18.27
N THR A 139 3.76 -6.97 -17.33
CA THR A 139 2.60 -6.11 -17.62
C THR A 139 2.98 -4.71 -18.06
N VAL A 140 4.16 -4.21 -17.63
CA VAL A 140 4.63 -2.89 -18.06
C VAL A 140 4.97 -2.89 -19.55
N GLY A 141 4.37 -1.96 -20.31
CA GLY A 141 4.59 -1.82 -21.74
C GLY A 141 5.88 -1.08 -22.08
N ASN A 142 6.17 -0.02 -21.33
CA ASN A 142 7.34 0.83 -21.53
C ASN A 142 8.43 0.51 -20.52
N VAL A 143 9.67 0.39 -20.99
CA VAL A 143 10.85 0.13 -20.13
C VAL A 143 11.98 1.03 -20.56
N PHE A 144 12.59 1.69 -19.60
CA PHE A 144 13.80 2.52 -19.77
C PHE A 144 14.85 2.03 -18.78
N SER A 145 16.04 1.73 -19.24
CA SER A 145 17.13 1.24 -18.40
C SER A 145 18.44 1.95 -18.70
N GLY A 146 19.05 2.49 -17.67
CA GLY A 146 20.48 2.84 -17.67
C GLY A 146 21.34 1.58 -17.55
N GLN A 147 22.58 1.76 -17.09
CA GLN A 147 23.51 0.66 -16.82
C GLN A 147 22.95 -0.26 -15.72
N VAL A 148 22.82 -1.53 -16.05
CA VAL A 148 22.50 -2.63 -15.11
C VAL A 148 23.34 -3.85 -15.44
N VAL A 149 23.56 -4.71 -14.46
CA VAL A 149 24.46 -5.86 -14.61
C VAL A 149 23.75 -7.18 -14.28
N GLY A 150 24.44 -8.29 -14.55
CA GLY A 150 24.00 -9.62 -14.10
C GLY A 150 22.68 -10.09 -14.75
N GLU A 151 21.79 -10.62 -13.93
CA GLU A 151 20.53 -11.20 -14.38
C GLU A 151 19.55 -10.15 -14.94
N THR A 152 19.55 -8.96 -14.37
CA THR A 152 18.74 -7.84 -14.87
C THR A 152 19.11 -7.46 -16.30
N ALA A 153 20.40 -7.37 -16.62
CA ALA A 153 20.86 -7.09 -17.99
C ALA A 153 20.47 -8.21 -18.98
N LYS A 154 20.50 -9.48 -18.55
CA LYS A 154 20.07 -10.61 -19.38
C LYS A 154 18.56 -10.57 -19.64
N THR A 155 17.76 -10.38 -18.61
CA THR A 155 16.29 -10.29 -18.72
C THR A 155 15.88 -9.16 -19.68
N LEU A 156 16.51 -8.00 -19.58
CA LEU A 156 16.27 -6.89 -20.49
C LEU A 156 16.69 -7.21 -21.93
N SER A 157 17.86 -7.83 -22.12
CA SER A 157 18.34 -8.26 -23.43
C SER A 157 17.36 -9.25 -24.10
N GLU A 158 16.82 -10.19 -23.34
CA GLU A 158 15.80 -11.14 -23.83
C GLU A 158 14.50 -10.44 -24.17
N ARG A 159 14.07 -9.46 -23.36
CA ARG A 159 12.88 -8.65 -23.61
C ARG A 159 12.97 -7.84 -24.90
N PHE A 160 14.14 -7.31 -25.20
CA PHE A 160 14.37 -6.56 -26.45
C PHE A 160 14.40 -7.46 -27.68
N GLY A 161 14.50 -8.76 -27.49
CA GLY A 161 14.41 -9.75 -28.55
C GLY A 161 15.71 -9.98 -29.30
N LYS A 162 15.58 -10.72 -30.41
CA LYS A 162 16.71 -11.16 -31.23
C LYS A 162 16.51 -10.73 -32.67
N VAL A 163 17.59 -10.59 -33.38
CA VAL A 163 17.64 -10.25 -34.81
C VAL A 163 18.55 -11.23 -35.55
N LEU A 164 18.20 -11.52 -36.80
CA LEU A 164 19.05 -12.31 -37.68
C LEU A 164 20.24 -11.46 -38.12
N GLN A 165 21.45 -11.87 -37.75
CA GLN A 165 22.69 -11.25 -38.19
C GLN A 165 23.45 -12.19 -39.11
N GLN A 166 23.97 -11.65 -40.19
CA GLN A 166 24.87 -12.35 -41.09
C GLN A 166 26.32 -12.14 -40.58
N ARG A 167 26.98 -13.25 -40.22
CA ARG A 167 28.37 -13.25 -39.86
C ARG A 167 29.19 -13.75 -41.04
N GLN A 168 30.17 -12.96 -41.48
CA GLN A 168 31.16 -13.36 -42.44
C GLN A 168 32.41 -13.86 -41.70
N SER A 169 32.75 -15.13 -41.88
CA SER A 169 34.03 -15.66 -41.43
C SER A 169 34.95 -15.80 -42.61
N MET A 170 36.12 -15.16 -42.54
CA MET A 170 37.14 -15.25 -43.57
C MET A 170 38.30 -16.13 -43.05
N THR A 171 38.50 -17.24 -43.68
CA THR A 171 39.70 -18.09 -43.43
C THR A 171 40.74 -17.81 -44.49
N ILE A 172 41.89 -17.34 -44.08
CA ILE A 172 43.03 -17.02 -44.98
C ILE A 172 44.10 -18.13 -44.76
N ASN A 173 44.28 -18.99 -45.74
CA ASN A 173 45.40 -19.93 -45.83
C ASN A 173 46.44 -19.34 -46.82
N ARG A 174 47.69 -19.86 -46.77
CA ARG A 174 48.80 -19.34 -47.57
C ARG A 174 48.49 -19.19 -49.07
N ASN A 175 47.56 -19.99 -49.64
CA ASN A 175 47.26 -19.99 -51.07
C ASN A 175 45.75 -19.80 -51.38
N ASP A 176 44.85 -19.73 -50.36
CA ASP A 176 43.38 -19.60 -50.60
C ASP A 176 42.71 -18.72 -49.60
N LYS A 177 41.73 -17.95 -50.07
CA LYS A 177 40.78 -17.17 -49.24
C LYS A 177 39.42 -17.82 -49.32
N SER A 178 38.94 -18.37 -48.23
CA SER A 178 37.57 -18.87 -48.14
C SER A 178 36.72 -17.95 -47.31
N THR A 179 35.59 -17.48 -47.84
CA THR A 179 34.60 -16.67 -47.12
C THR A 179 33.36 -17.53 -46.89
N SER A 180 33.05 -17.71 -45.62
CA SER A 180 31.81 -18.38 -45.20
C SER A 180 30.84 -17.35 -44.64
N ILE A 181 29.59 -17.34 -45.13
CA ILE A 181 28.53 -16.49 -44.61
C ILE A 181 27.58 -17.41 -43.84
N SER A 182 27.45 -17.16 -42.55
CA SER A 182 26.51 -17.84 -41.69
C SER A 182 25.48 -16.86 -41.13
N THR A 183 24.21 -17.24 -41.12
CA THR A 183 23.14 -16.44 -40.50
C THR A 183 22.87 -16.97 -39.11
N GLN A 184 22.98 -16.12 -38.08
CA GLN A 184 22.79 -16.48 -36.69
C GLN A 184 21.79 -15.53 -36.02
N MET A 185 20.99 -16.05 -35.09
CA MET A 185 20.12 -15.25 -34.24
C MET A 185 20.93 -14.65 -33.11
N ASP A 186 21.15 -13.34 -33.13
CA ASP A 186 21.84 -12.61 -32.06
C ASP A 186 20.87 -11.67 -31.33
N SER A 187 21.16 -11.37 -30.06
CA SER A 187 20.36 -10.40 -29.29
C SER A 187 20.41 -9.03 -29.95
N LEU A 188 19.26 -8.38 -30.08
CA LEU A 188 19.16 -7.04 -30.65
C LEU A 188 19.99 -6.02 -29.85
N ILE A 189 19.87 -6.09 -28.51
CA ILE A 189 20.74 -5.37 -27.57
C ILE A 189 21.35 -6.42 -26.63
N PRO A 190 22.64 -6.78 -26.81
CA PRO A 190 23.29 -7.77 -25.93
C PRO A 190 23.38 -7.29 -24.49
N ALA A 191 23.31 -8.20 -23.52
CA ALA A 191 23.46 -7.90 -22.10
C ALA A 191 24.77 -7.17 -21.77
N SER A 192 25.86 -7.53 -22.47
CA SER A 192 27.15 -6.84 -22.35
C SER A 192 27.09 -5.35 -22.73
N LYS A 193 26.28 -5.00 -23.73
CA LYS A 193 26.10 -3.59 -24.12
C LYS A 193 25.33 -2.83 -23.05
N ILE A 194 24.31 -3.44 -22.44
CA ILE A 194 23.52 -2.86 -21.34
C ILE A 194 24.42 -2.63 -20.11
N SER A 195 25.26 -3.62 -19.79
CA SER A 195 26.17 -3.55 -18.64
C SER A 195 27.31 -2.53 -18.80
N ASN A 196 27.59 -2.10 -20.03
CA ASN A 196 28.63 -1.13 -20.34
C ASN A 196 28.10 0.25 -20.76
N LEU A 197 26.82 0.55 -20.49
CA LEU A 197 26.28 1.88 -20.72
C LEU A 197 27.01 2.92 -19.86
N THR A 198 27.33 4.05 -20.45
CA THR A 198 27.91 5.19 -19.72
C THR A 198 26.82 6.13 -19.22
N GLN A 199 27.22 7.02 -18.33
CA GLN A 199 26.32 8.05 -17.78
C GLN A 199 25.60 8.83 -18.90
N GLY A 200 24.29 9.00 -18.75
CA GLY A 200 23.44 9.67 -19.74
C GLY A 200 22.94 8.77 -20.87
N MET A 201 23.53 7.59 -21.05
CA MET A 201 23.09 6.62 -22.05
C MET A 201 22.05 5.68 -21.47
N PHE A 202 21.03 5.31 -22.27
CA PHE A 202 20.01 4.35 -21.86
C PHE A 202 19.48 3.53 -23.03
N VAL A 203 18.93 2.39 -22.71
CA VAL A 203 18.20 1.51 -23.63
C VAL A 203 16.75 1.41 -23.20
N GLY A 204 15.87 1.16 -24.13
CA GLY A 204 14.45 1.04 -23.79
C GLY A 204 13.61 0.38 -24.83
N ALA A 205 12.37 0.08 -24.41
CA ALA A 205 11.31 -0.36 -25.26
C ALA A 205 10.06 0.45 -24.95
N VAL A 206 9.32 0.85 -25.98
CA VAL A 206 8.05 1.56 -25.87
C VAL A 206 6.95 0.81 -26.60
N SER A 207 5.75 0.86 -26.05
CA SER A 207 4.54 0.26 -26.63
C SER A 207 3.79 1.29 -27.46
N ASP A 208 3.00 0.80 -28.42
CA ASP A 208 2.07 1.65 -29.17
C ASP A 208 1.12 2.39 -28.21
N ASN A 209 0.84 3.63 -28.56
CA ASN A 209 -0.19 4.43 -27.92
C ASN A 209 -1.52 4.25 -28.68
N PHE A 210 -2.65 4.68 -28.10
CA PHE A 210 -3.96 4.64 -28.76
C PHE A 210 -4.03 5.55 -29.97
N ASP A 211 -3.33 6.67 -29.90
CA ASP A 211 -3.42 7.74 -30.88
C ASP A 211 -2.23 7.73 -31.86
N GLU A 212 -1.19 6.93 -31.60
CA GLU A 212 0.03 6.92 -32.38
C GLU A 212 0.67 5.52 -32.45
N ARG A 213 0.98 5.08 -33.66
CA ARG A 213 1.76 3.88 -33.91
C ARG A 213 3.25 4.21 -33.85
N ILE A 214 3.98 3.50 -32.98
CA ILE A 214 5.42 3.67 -32.84
C ILE A 214 6.15 2.66 -33.73
N GLU A 215 6.83 3.13 -34.76
CA GLU A 215 7.54 2.27 -35.70
C GLU A 215 8.78 1.63 -35.08
N GLN A 216 9.59 2.43 -34.36
CA GLN A 216 10.79 1.96 -33.69
C GLN A 216 10.52 1.81 -32.18
N LYS A 217 10.17 0.60 -31.80
CA LYS A 217 9.79 0.30 -30.41
C LYS A 217 10.97 0.13 -29.47
N ILE A 218 12.14 -0.27 -29.98
CA ILE A 218 13.35 -0.53 -29.19
C ILE A 218 14.41 0.48 -29.61
N PHE A 219 15.07 1.07 -28.62
CA PHE A 219 16.04 2.13 -28.88
C PHE A 219 17.22 2.09 -27.89
N HIS A 220 18.31 2.71 -28.35
CA HIS A 220 19.47 3.07 -27.56
C HIS A 220 19.68 4.56 -27.77
N ALA A 221 19.62 5.35 -26.72
CA ALA A 221 19.57 6.80 -26.80
C ALA A 221 20.42 7.47 -25.70
N GLU A 222 20.64 8.75 -25.88
CA GLU A 222 21.32 9.62 -24.90
C GLU A 222 20.33 10.65 -24.37
N ILE A 223 20.42 10.93 -23.07
CA ILE A 223 19.64 11.97 -22.42
C ILE A 223 20.35 13.31 -22.63
N ILE A 224 19.74 14.18 -23.42
CA ILE A 224 20.25 15.53 -23.63
C ILE A 224 19.69 16.44 -22.55
N VAL A 225 20.58 16.90 -21.65
CA VAL A 225 20.21 17.79 -20.53
C VAL A 225 20.55 19.24 -20.88
N ASN A 226 19.57 20.11 -20.87
CA ASN A 226 19.76 21.54 -20.93
C ASN A 226 20.07 22.07 -19.52
N SER A 227 21.34 22.08 -19.13
CA SER A 227 21.81 22.49 -17.80
C SER A 227 21.43 23.94 -17.45
N ALA A 228 21.37 24.83 -18.42
CA ALA A 228 20.97 26.23 -18.18
C ALA A 228 19.47 26.31 -17.81
N LYS A 229 18.60 25.56 -18.50
CA LYS A 229 17.18 25.48 -18.22
C LYS A 229 16.94 24.86 -16.83
N VAL A 230 17.58 23.73 -16.53
CA VAL A 230 17.48 23.07 -15.23
C VAL A 230 17.92 24.01 -14.09
N SER A 231 19.05 24.71 -14.26
CA SER A 231 19.53 25.66 -13.26
C SER A 231 18.56 26.84 -13.06
N ALA A 232 17.93 27.33 -14.11
CA ALA A 232 16.93 28.39 -14.02
C ALA A 232 15.65 27.90 -13.29
N GLU A 233 15.17 26.70 -13.59
CA GLU A 233 14.02 26.09 -12.91
C GLU A 233 14.31 25.85 -11.42
N MET A 234 15.49 25.35 -11.07
CA MET A 234 15.90 25.16 -9.66
C MET A 234 15.92 26.48 -8.87
N LYS A 235 16.37 27.58 -9.50
CA LYS A 235 16.36 28.90 -8.87
C LYS A 235 14.96 29.48 -8.72
N ALA A 236 13.99 29.03 -9.50
CA ALA A 236 12.61 29.46 -9.47
C ALA A 236 11.77 28.69 -8.44
N TYR A 237 12.30 27.65 -7.78
CA TYR A 237 11.57 26.92 -6.76
C TYR A 237 11.14 27.83 -5.61
N GLN A 238 9.90 27.69 -5.24
CA GLN A 238 9.32 28.38 -4.09
C GLN A 238 9.36 27.45 -2.88
N PRO A 239 9.52 27.98 -1.66
CA PRO A 239 9.37 27.18 -0.46
C PRO A 239 7.96 26.62 -0.37
N ILE A 240 7.84 25.43 0.24
CA ILE A 240 6.52 24.83 0.51
C ILE A 240 5.75 25.78 1.44
N PRO A 241 4.48 26.14 1.10
CA PRO A 241 3.69 27.00 1.97
C PRO A 241 3.52 26.38 3.36
N VAL A 242 3.71 27.18 4.39
CA VAL A 242 3.42 26.79 5.78
C VAL A 242 1.90 26.94 5.98
N ILE A 243 1.19 25.82 6.12
CA ILE A 243 -0.27 25.80 6.31
C ILE A 243 -0.63 25.94 7.79
N VAL A 244 0.15 25.31 8.66
CA VAL A 244 0.00 25.37 10.12
C VAL A 244 1.27 25.94 10.71
N ASP A 245 1.16 26.99 11.47
CA ASP A 245 2.29 27.62 12.16
C ASP A 245 2.44 26.99 13.55
N PHE A 246 3.52 26.24 13.73
CA PHE A 246 3.88 25.60 15.01
C PHE A 246 4.85 26.49 15.81
N ILE A 247 4.58 27.79 15.86
CA ILE A 247 5.42 28.75 16.57
C ILE A 247 4.64 29.30 17.75
N ASN A 248 5.27 29.26 18.94
CA ASN A 248 4.77 29.88 20.15
C ASN A 248 4.82 31.41 20.07
N GLU A 249 4.16 32.11 21.00
CA GLU A 249 4.19 33.57 21.11
C GLU A 249 5.60 34.13 21.30
N ASP A 250 6.51 33.36 21.86
CA ASP A 250 7.93 33.71 22.06
C ASP A 250 8.81 33.43 20.83
N GLY A 251 8.24 32.89 19.75
CA GLY A 251 8.94 32.55 18.51
C GLY A 251 9.63 31.17 18.53
N SER A 252 9.46 30.36 19.57
CA SER A 252 9.98 29.01 19.63
C SER A 252 9.09 28.02 18.85
N ASP A 253 9.70 26.98 18.25
CA ASP A 253 8.98 25.89 17.58
C ASP A 253 8.27 25.01 18.63
N ASN A 254 6.96 24.80 18.47
CA ASN A 254 6.15 23.96 19.35
C ASN A 254 5.65 22.66 18.69
N LEU A 255 6.17 22.30 17.53
CA LEU A 255 5.73 21.12 16.77
C LEU A 255 5.85 19.84 17.60
N GLU A 256 6.99 19.62 18.26
CA GLU A 256 7.25 18.42 19.04
C GLU A 256 6.28 18.32 20.25
N GLU A 257 6.04 19.43 20.94
CA GLU A 257 5.10 19.50 22.05
C GLU A 257 3.65 19.23 21.60
N THR A 258 3.27 19.75 20.46
CA THR A 258 1.93 19.57 19.87
C THR A 258 1.70 18.10 19.48
N ILE A 259 2.68 17.48 18.85
CA ILE A 259 2.63 16.06 18.48
C ILE A 259 2.54 15.16 19.73
N GLU A 260 3.34 15.43 20.76
CA GLU A 260 3.33 14.68 22.00
C GLU A 260 2.03 14.88 22.79
N PHE A 261 1.48 16.10 22.80
CA PHE A 261 0.17 16.39 23.39
C PHE A 261 -0.94 15.58 22.71
N ASN A 262 -0.99 15.59 21.38
CA ASN A 262 -1.96 14.81 20.60
C ASN A 262 -1.86 13.31 20.93
N TYR A 263 -0.64 12.77 21.00
CA TYR A 263 -0.42 11.37 21.34
C TYR A 263 -0.98 11.01 22.71
N ARG A 264 -0.72 11.84 23.74
CA ARG A 264 -1.24 11.64 25.09
C ARG A 264 -2.75 11.76 25.13
N LYS A 265 -3.32 12.74 24.43
CA LYS A 265 -4.77 12.94 24.32
C LYS A 265 -5.45 11.73 23.75
N VAL A 266 -5.02 11.22 22.58
CA VAL A 266 -5.59 10.03 21.94
C VAL A 266 -5.51 8.81 22.85
N LYS A 267 -4.39 8.61 23.57
CA LYS A 267 -4.26 7.50 24.53
C LYS A 267 -5.24 7.60 25.70
N LEU A 268 -5.51 8.79 26.20
CA LEU A 268 -6.48 9.02 27.26
C LEU A 268 -7.92 8.76 26.77
N GLU A 269 -8.24 9.25 25.58
CA GLU A 269 -9.56 9.03 24.95
C GLU A 269 -9.84 7.53 24.75
N ILE A 270 -8.85 6.77 24.22
CA ILE A 270 -8.96 5.32 24.05
C ILE A 270 -9.17 4.63 25.40
N ARG A 271 -8.43 5.01 26.43
CA ARG A 271 -8.58 4.43 27.80
C ARG A 271 -9.98 4.71 28.32
N SER A 272 -10.45 5.94 28.23
CA SER A 272 -11.81 6.31 28.66
C SER A 272 -12.91 5.52 27.92
N LEU A 273 -12.73 5.30 26.61
CA LEU A 273 -13.63 4.46 25.82
C LEU A 273 -13.63 3.01 26.28
N VAL A 274 -12.45 2.44 26.54
CA VAL A 274 -12.33 1.07 27.07
C VAL A 274 -13.00 0.93 28.43
N ASP A 275 -12.75 1.87 29.34
CA ASP A 275 -13.36 1.88 30.68
C ASP A 275 -14.89 1.99 30.58
N TYR A 276 -15.40 2.85 29.71
CA TYR A 276 -16.84 2.98 29.44
C TYR A 276 -17.43 1.65 28.93
N GLU A 277 -16.80 1.00 27.97
CA GLU A 277 -17.29 -0.27 27.41
C GLU A 277 -17.24 -1.40 28.47
N ILE A 278 -16.21 -1.45 29.29
CA ILE A 278 -16.12 -2.40 30.40
C ILE A 278 -17.30 -2.22 31.37
N GLU A 279 -17.59 -0.98 31.75
CA GLU A 279 -18.74 -0.71 32.63
C GLU A 279 -20.07 -1.05 31.95
N ARG A 280 -20.22 -0.76 30.65
CA ARG A 280 -21.42 -1.14 29.88
C ARG A 280 -21.62 -2.65 29.84
N ILE A 281 -20.55 -3.42 29.62
CA ILE A 281 -20.62 -4.89 29.62
C ILE A 281 -20.97 -5.42 31.03
N LYS A 282 -20.39 -4.88 32.09
CA LYS A 282 -20.74 -5.25 33.46
C LYS A 282 -22.21 -4.99 33.77
N GLN A 283 -22.76 -3.87 33.29
CA GLN A 283 -24.18 -3.57 33.46
C GLN A 283 -25.07 -4.53 32.66
N MET A 284 -24.67 -4.93 31.42
CA MET A 284 -25.38 -5.93 30.64
C MET A 284 -25.35 -7.30 31.30
N GLN A 285 -24.26 -7.69 31.95
CA GLN A 285 -24.15 -8.97 32.67
C GLN A 285 -24.95 -9.04 33.98
N LYS A 286 -25.53 -7.96 34.46
CA LYS A 286 -26.38 -7.94 35.64
C LYS A 286 -27.75 -8.67 35.40
N LYS A 287 -28.12 -8.88 34.14
CA LYS A 287 -29.32 -9.65 33.77
C LYS A 287 -28.88 -10.94 33.09
N TYR A 288 -29.02 -12.07 33.76
CA TYR A 288 -28.64 -13.37 33.20
C TYR A 288 -29.66 -14.46 33.52
N ILE A 289 -29.76 -15.45 32.61
CA ILE A 289 -30.61 -16.60 32.78
C ILE A 289 -30.00 -17.57 33.80
N ILE A 290 -30.77 -17.90 34.84
CA ILE A 290 -30.35 -18.84 35.89
C ILE A 290 -30.69 -20.27 35.48
N SER A 291 -31.89 -20.47 34.93
CA SER A 291 -32.35 -21.80 34.52
C SER A 291 -33.41 -21.72 33.40
N ILE A 292 -33.45 -22.75 32.58
CA ILE A 292 -34.42 -22.93 31.52
C ILE A 292 -35.14 -24.26 31.80
N ASN A 293 -36.47 -24.25 31.84
CA ASN A 293 -37.28 -25.42 32.12
C ASN A 293 -38.48 -25.44 31.16
N GLY A 294 -38.32 -26.04 29.99
CA GLY A 294 -39.30 -25.96 28.90
C GLY A 294 -39.54 -24.52 28.47
N PRO A 295 -40.80 -24.06 28.39
CA PRO A 295 -41.13 -22.69 28.01
C PRO A 295 -40.94 -21.66 29.14
N VAL A 296 -40.37 -22.06 30.29
CA VAL A 296 -40.19 -21.19 31.46
C VAL A 296 -38.70 -20.95 31.73
N ILE A 297 -38.32 -19.69 31.78
CA ILE A 297 -36.98 -19.22 32.08
C ILE A 297 -36.99 -18.50 33.43
N LYS A 298 -35.95 -18.75 34.24
CA LYS A 298 -35.66 -17.91 35.39
C LYS A 298 -34.46 -17.03 35.08
N ALA A 299 -34.65 -15.73 35.19
CA ALA A 299 -33.62 -14.73 35.01
C ALA A 299 -33.41 -13.91 36.28
N LYS A 300 -32.16 -13.54 36.53
CA LYS A 300 -31.77 -12.64 37.61
C LYS A 300 -31.50 -11.24 37.07
N GLY A 301 -31.99 -10.21 37.75
CA GLY A 301 -31.72 -8.82 37.43
C GLY A 301 -31.98 -7.93 38.65
N ASP A 302 -31.28 -6.80 38.73
CA ASP A 302 -31.30 -5.87 39.87
C ASP A 302 -32.60 -5.04 39.93
N GLY A 303 -33.76 -5.71 40.14
CA GLY A 303 -35.03 -5.02 40.41
C GLY A 303 -35.77 -4.41 39.20
N ASP A 304 -35.27 -4.62 37.99
CA ASP A 304 -35.78 -4.03 36.76
C ASP A 304 -36.92 -4.85 36.10
N PHE A 305 -37.41 -5.90 36.72
CA PHE A 305 -38.53 -6.67 36.20
C PHE A 305 -39.84 -6.32 36.93
N ALA A 306 -40.89 -6.01 36.20
CA ALA A 306 -42.25 -5.91 36.72
C ALA A 306 -43.10 -7.10 36.29
N MET A 307 -44.15 -7.39 37.08
CA MET A 307 -45.13 -8.43 36.75
C MET A 307 -45.79 -8.05 35.41
N HIS A 308 -45.89 -9.03 34.53
CA HIS A 308 -46.46 -8.90 33.17
C HIS A 308 -45.61 -8.06 32.19
N ASP A 309 -44.37 -7.76 32.54
CA ASP A 309 -43.47 -7.16 31.56
C ASP A 309 -43.23 -8.11 30.39
N ILE A 310 -43.25 -7.55 29.18
CA ILE A 310 -42.82 -8.25 27.98
C ILE A 310 -41.33 -8.04 27.83
N VAL A 311 -40.58 -9.12 27.83
CA VAL A 311 -39.12 -9.11 27.76
C VAL A 311 -38.61 -9.81 26.51
N HIS A 312 -37.50 -9.34 25.96
CA HIS A 312 -36.78 -10.01 24.89
C HIS A 312 -35.68 -10.89 25.48
N ILE A 313 -35.64 -12.15 25.05
CA ILE A 313 -34.72 -13.17 25.55
C ILE A 313 -33.76 -13.50 24.42
N SER A 314 -32.47 -13.46 24.70
CA SER A 314 -31.35 -13.67 23.76
C SER A 314 -31.29 -12.66 22.60
N ASP A 315 -30.25 -12.79 21.77
CA ASP A 315 -30.07 -11.97 20.58
C ASP A 315 -31.14 -12.20 19.51
N GLU A 316 -31.82 -13.33 19.55
CA GLU A 316 -32.93 -13.69 18.67
C GLU A 316 -34.25 -12.98 19.04
N LYS A 317 -34.28 -12.20 20.13
CA LYS A 317 -35.41 -11.41 20.61
C LYS A 317 -36.69 -12.23 20.79
N ILE A 318 -36.54 -13.45 21.27
CA ILE A 318 -37.68 -14.29 21.62
C ILE A 318 -38.54 -13.57 22.69
N LEU A 319 -39.84 -13.48 22.47
CA LEU A 319 -40.75 -12.82 23.39
C LEU A 319 -41.05 -13.70 24.60
N GLY A 320 -41.03 -13.08 25.78
CA GLY A 320 -41.47 -13.73 27.01
C GLY A 320 -42.20 -12.74 27.92
N GLU A 321 -43.08 -13.23 28.77
CA GLU A 321 -43.82 -12.48 29.77
C GLU A 321 -43.36 -12.86 31.18
N VAL A 322 -43.13 -11.87 32.04
CA VAL A 322 -42.81 -12.08 33.46
C VAL A 322 -44.04 -12.54 34.21
N ILE A 323 -44.10 -13.84 34.55
CA ILE A 323 -45.27 -14.47 35.23
C ILE A 323 -45.09 -14.57 36.72
N LYS A 324 -43.89 -14.39 37.30
CA LYS A 324 -43.62 -14.43 38.72
C LYS A 324 -42.34 -13.67 39.06
N LEU A 325 -42.35 -12.93 40.15
CA LEU A 325 -41.19 -12.29 40.74
C LEU A 325 -40.92 -12.87 42.13
N THR A 326 -39.65 -13.19 42.41
CA THR A 326 -39.23 -13.69 43.71
C THR A 326 -37.90 -13.04 44.07
N GLY A 327 -37.92 -11.92 44.81
CA GLY A 327 -36.77 -11.08 45.04
C GLY A 327 -36.25 -10.51 43.71
N ASP A 328 -34.97 -10.72 43.43
CA ASP A 328 -34.30 -10.30 42.19
C ASP A 328 -34.44 -11.32 41.03
N ILE A 329 -35.22 -12.37 41.20
CA ILE A 329 -35.43 -13.42 40.21
C ILE A 329 -36.82 -13.27 39.56
N ALA A 330 -36.84 -13.09 38.25
CA ALA A 330 -38.03 -13.15 37.42
C ALA A 330 -38.20 -14.54 36.83
N THR A 331 -39.42 -15.06 36.90
CA THR A 331 -39.85 -16.25 36.14
C THR A 331 -40.57 -15.76 34.89
N ILE A 332 -40.11 -16.15 33.75
CA ILE A 332 -40.54 -15.64 32.44
C ILE A 332 -41.08 -16.82 31.65
N GLN A 333 -42.29 -16.68 31.14
CA GLN A 333 -42.87 -17.63 30.19
C GLN A 333 -42.53 -17.18 28.77
N VAL A 334 -41.93 -18.08 28.01
CA VAL A 334 -41.50 -17.83 26.62
C VAL A 334 -42.60 -18.30 25.66
N TYR A 335 -42.84 -17.53 24.62
CA TYR A 335 -43.85 -17.82 23.60
C TYR A 335 -43.28 -18.32 22.30
#